data_ec35921b34a9c3996b9fc86dba6ac57d
#
_entry.id   ec35921b34a9c3996b9fc86dba6ac57d
#
_cell.length_a   1.000
_cell.length_b   1.000
_cell.length_c   1.000
_cell.angle_alpha   90.00
_cell.angle_beta   90.00
_cell.angle_gamma   90.00
#
_symmetry.space_group_name_H-M   'P 1'
#
loop_
_entity.id
_entity.type
_entity.pdbx_description
1 polymer ?
#
loop_
_entity_poly.entity_id
_entity_poly.type
_entity_poly.pdbx_seq_one_letter_code
_entity_poly.pdbx_strand_id
1 'polypeptide(L)'
;MTDYENTDNAATSATSSVSGATKSNEFTTWEDVDELNPQLLRGIYAYNFEKPSHIQQRSILPIMRGHDVIAQAQSGTGKTGAFGVATLQVIDLDPKKTDVQALVMAPTRELAKQIRDVITNLGTQMAGLKVQLLVGGTSTDDDAKMLKAEMPQIVVGCPGRVFDMIRRRNINARNIKLLVLDEADEMLSSGFKDQIYNIFQHLGNNVQVCLFSATMPQELHVLSEKFMRDPVKILVHAEQLTLEGICQYHIALEDDDGKFATLQDLFKTISMSQCIIYCNSVKRVSDLTEAMVLKGYPACCIHSGMDKDARDDAYDNFKAGKYRVLISSDVTARGIDIQQVSTVINFDLPKSVHTYLHRIGRSGRWGRKGTGISFVTRRDLRQLKEIEIYYNTTICELPSSFIH
;
A
#
# COMPACT_ATOMS: atom_id res chain seq x y z
N MET A 1 -61.38 50.19 10.66
CA MET A 1 -62.29 49.04 10.82
C MET A 1 -61.55 47.85 10.19
N THR A 2 -61.05 46.89 10.88
CA THR A 2 -61.12 46.35 12.24
C THR A 2 -59.85 45.58 12.44
N ASP A 3 -59.27 45.76 13.61
CA ASP A 3 -58.14 45.05 14.20
C ASP A 3 -58.42 43.56 14.28
N TYR A 4 -57.37 42.75 14.16
CA TYR A 4 -57.28 41.49 14.88
C TYR A 4 -55.83 41.23 15.37
N GLU A 5 -55.81 41.02 16.65
CA GLU A 5 -54.65 40.89 17.53
C GLU A 5 -53.81 39.65 17.33
N ASN A 6 -52.56 39.84 17.65
CA ASN A 6 -51.56 38.82 17.98
C ASN A 6 -51.99 38.03 19.24
N THR A 7 -51.81 36.75 19.21
CA THR A 7 -51.60 35.91 20.39
C THR A 7 -50.40 35.01 20.23
N ASP A 8 -49.34 35.35 20.96
CA ASP A 8 -48.19 34.54 21.26
C ASP A 8 -48.60 33.25 21.98
N ASN A 9 -48.12 32.11 21.51
CA ASN A 9 -48.08 30.89 22.29
C ASN A 9 -46.66 30.33 22.28
N ALA A 10 -45.95 30.60 23.37
CA ALA A 10 -44.68 30.05 23.72
C ALA A 10 -44.83 28.57 24.06
N ALA A 11 -44.32 27.70 23.21
CA ALA A 11 -44.11 26.28 23.53
C ALA A 11 -42.65 26.08 23.91
N THR A 12 -42.39 25.99 25.18
CA THR A 12 -41.16 25.54 25.80
C THR A 12 -40.89 24.08 25.42
N SER A 13 -39.97 23.86 24.47
CA SER A 13 -39.39 22.53 24.22
C SER A 13 -38.17 22.34 25.11
N ALA A 14 -38.32 21.47 26.09
CA ALA A 14 -37.22 20.96 26.90
C ALA A 14 -36.24 20.17 26.03
N THR A 15 -35.09 20.76 25.74
CA THR A 15 -33.93 20.06 25.19
C THR A 15 -33.27 19.27 26.32
N SER A 16 -33.56 17.98 26.39
CA SER A 16 -32.77 17.04 27.17
C SER A 16 -31.38 16.87 26.50
N SER A 17 -30.41 17.54 27.09
CA SER A 17 -29.00 17.34 26.79
C SER A 17 -28.57 15.93 27.21
N VAL A 18 -28.54 14.98 26.27
CA VAL A 18 -27.80 13.73 26.43
C VAL A 18 -26.35 14.04 26.09
N SER A 19 -25.58 14.43 27.10
CA SER A 19 -24.11 14.49 27.01
C SER A 19 -23.53 13.09 27.12
N GLY A 20 -23.61 12.31 26.03
CA GLY A 20 -22.74 11.17 25.79
C GLY A 20 -21.48 11.70 25.09
N ALA A 21 -20.44 12.02 25.87
CA ALA A 21 -19.12 12.29 25.32
C ALA A 21 -18.58 11.01 24.65
N THR A 22 -18.84 10.86 23.38
CA THR A 22 -18.04 9.97 22.52
C THR A 22 -16.62 10.53 22.56
N LYS A 23 -15.71 9.87 23.33
CA LYS A 23 -14.27 10.14 23.26
C LYS A 23 -13.91 10.07 21.79
N SER A 24 -13.39 11.15 21.23
CA SER A 24 -12.91 11.21 19.84
C SER A 24 -11.92 10.07 19.65
N ASN A 25 -12.13 9.23 18.64
CA ASN A 25 -11.23 8.12 18.32
C ASN A 25 -9.94 8.61 17.63
N GLU A 26 -9.66 9.90 17.65
CA GLU A 26 -8.51 10.54 17.03
C GLU A 26 -7.59 11.13 18.10
N PHE A 27 -6.29 10.88 17.95
CA PHE A 27 -5.21 11.40 18.79
C PHE A 27 -4.26 12.25 17.92
N THR A 28 -3.59 13.24 18.51
CA THR A 28 -2.74 14.18 17.76
C THR A 28 -1.25 13.95 17.99
N THR A 29 -0.88 13.43 19.14
CA THR A 29 0.49 13.06 19.50
C THR A 29 0.53 11.61 19.98
N TRP A 30 1.69 10.98 19.96
CA TRP A 30 1.85 9.60 20.40
C TRP A 30 1.58 9.44 21.91
N GLU A 31 1.83 10.50 22.69
CA GLU A 31 1.58 10.57 24.13
C GLU A 31 0.09 10.61 24.47
N ASP A 32 -0.78 11.00 23.53
CA ASP A 32 -2.23 11.00 23.75
C ASP A 32 -2.80 9.57 23.85
N VAL A 33 -2.00 8.57 23.50
CA VAL A 33 -2.36 7.14 23.54
C VAL A 33 -1.86 6.52 24.85
N ASP A 34 -2.61 6.71 25.94
CA ASP A 34 -2.25 6.24 27.28
C ASP A 34 -1.94 4.73 27.36
N GLU A 35 -2.57 3.94 26.47
CA GLU A 35 -2.47 2.48 26.42
C GLU A 35 -1.21 1.99 25.67
N LEU A 36 -0.42 2.90 25.06
CA LEU A 36 0.72 2.52 24.23
C LEU A 36 1.88 1.99 25.09
N ASN A 37 2.39 0.82 24.70
CA ASN A 37 3.53 0.21 25.36
C ASN A 37 4.75 1.17 25.35
N PRO A 38 5.37 1.49 26.51
CA PRO A 38 6.49 2.43 26.58
C PRO A 38 7.72 2.02 25.75
N GLN A 39 7.96 0.71 25.57
CA GLN A 39 9.04 0.23 24.70
C GLN A 39 8.72 0.48 23.23
N LEU A 40 7.46 0.29 22.82
CA LEU A 40 6.99 0.59 21.49
C LEU A 40 7.07 2.10 21.21
N LEU A 41 6.64 2.94 22.14
CA LEU A 41 6.74 4.40 22.02
C LEU A 41 8.20 4.86 21.78
N ARG A 42 9.15 4.29 22.49
CA ARG A 42 10.59 4.56 22.26
C ARG A 42 11.02 4.12 20.84
N GLY A 43 10.53 2.97 20.37
CA GLY A 43 10.79 2.47 19.02
C GLY A 43 10.21 3.39 17.93
N ILE A 44 9.01 3.92 18.14
CA ILE A 44 8.34 4.88 17.25
C ILE A 44 9.20 6.13 17.06
N TYR A 45 9.68 6.73 18.15
CA TYR A 45 10.56 7.90 18.07
C TYR A 45 11.93 7.58 17.50
N ALA A 46 12.51 6.41 17.84
CA ALA A 46 13.77 5.96 17.26
C ALA A 46 13.67 5.74 15.74
N TYR A 47 12.48 5.45 15.23
CA TYR A 47 12.18 5.33 13.79
C TYR A 47 11.88 6.69 13.13
N ASN A 48 12.03 7.81 13.84
CA ASN A 48 11.74 9.19 13.40
C ASN A 48 10.27 9.44 13.08
N PHE A 49 9.34 8.74 13.71
CA PHE A 49 7.92 9.07 13.66
C PHE A 49 7.60 10.12 14.71
N GLU A 50 7.86 11.38 14.40
CA GLU A 50 7.65 12.50 15.33
C GLU A 50 6.17 12.73 15.64
N LYS A 51 5.33 12.70 14.61
CA LYS A 51 3.88 12.89 14.72
C LYS A 51 3.13 11.82 13.93
N PRO A 52 1.99 11.34 14.45
CA PRO A 52 1.16 10.41 13.72
C PRO A 52 0.53 11.06 12.50
N SER A 53 0.55 10.36 11.37
CA SER A 53 -0.17 10.77 10.17
C SER A 53 -1.69 10.61 10.35
N HIS A 54 -2.49 11.26 9.50
CA HIS A 54 -3.95 11.22 9.57
C HIS A 54 -4.53 9.79 9.58
N ILE A 55 -3.99 8.87 8.76
CA ILE A 55 -4.44 7.47 8.77
C ILE A 55 -4.05 6.77 10.07
N GLN A 56 -2.90 7.10 10.67
CA GLN A 56 -2.46 6.55 11.96
C GLN A 56 -3.36 7.04 13.08
N GLN A 57 -3.67 8.33 13.13
CA GLN A 57 -4.56 8.94 14.13
C GLN A 57 -5.93 8.26 14.20
N ARG A 58 -6.45 7.82 13.05
CA ARG A 58 -7.80 7.27 12.95
C ARG A 58 -7.86 5.75 13.08
N SER A 59 -6.78 5.01 12.71
CA SER A 59 -6.82 3.56 12.63
C SER A 59 -6.19 2.84 13.81
N ILE A 60 -5.18 3.40 14.46
CA ILE A 60 -4.42 2.71 15.51
C ILE A 60 -5.31 2.37 16.69
N LEU A 61 -6.04 3.33 17.25
CA LEU A 61 -6.90 3.09 18.43
C LEU A 61 -8.00 2.06 18.17
N PRO A 62 -8.76 2.09 17.07
CA PRO A 62 -9.72 1.03 16.77
C PRO A 62 -9.07 -0.36 16.70
N ILE A 63 -7.88 -0.49 16.08
CA ILE A 63 -7.18 -1.77 15.99
C ILE A 63 -6.73 -2.24 17.38
N MET A 64 -6.14 -1.36 18.19
CA MET A 64 -5.72 -1.69 19.56
C MET A 64 -6.89 -2.15 20.45
N ARG A 65 -8.08 -1.62 20.20
CA ARG A 65 -9.32 -1.98 20.93
C ARG A 65 -10.01 -3.22 20.39
N GLY A 66 -9.41 -3.91 19.42
CA GLY A 66 -9.91 -5.19 18.88
C GLY A 66 -11.02 -5.06 17.84
N HIS A 67 -11.26 -3.87 17.28
CA HIS A 67 -12.22 -3.69 16.18
C HIS A 67 -11.61 -4.11 14.86
N ASP A 68 -12.42 -4.73 14.01
CA ASP A 68 -12.07 -4.88 12.61
C ASP A 68 -12.01 -3.50 11.94
N VAL A 69 -11.07 -3.31 11.02
CA VAL A 69 -10.84 -2.01 10.39
C VAL A 69 -10.71 -2.11 8.87
N ILE A 70 -11.41 -1.26 8.16
CA ILE A 70 -11.21 -1.03 6.72
C ILE A 70 -10.63 0.38 6.56
N ALA A 71 -9.39 0.48 6.14
CA ALA A 71 -8.68 1.74 5.97
C ALA A 71 -8.33 1.97 4.49
N GLN A 72 -9.00 2.94 3.88
CA GLN A 72 -8.66 3.40 2.54
C GLN A 72 -7.72 4.59 2.65
N ALA A 73 -6.50 4.43 2.13
CA ALA A 73 -5.52 5.51 2.07
C ALA A 73 -4.50 5.25 0.97
N GLN A 74 -3.99 6.32 0.39
CA GLN A 74 -2.97 6.24 -0.66
C GLN A 74 -1.65 5.65 -0.17
N SER A 75 -0.83 5.22 -1.09
CA SER A 75 0.54 4.82 -0.81
C SER A 75 1.34 6.04 -0.31
N GLY A 76 2.19 5.85 0.71
CA GLY A 76 2.98 6.94 1.30
C GLY A 76 2.27 7.74 2.40
N THR A 77 1.02 7.47 2.73
CA THR A 77 0.28 8.16 3.80
C THR A 77 0.59 7.67 5.21
N GLY A 78 1.39 6.60 5.34
CA GLY A 78 1.75 6.03 6.64
C GLY A 78 0.96 4.78 7.03
N LYS A 79 0.27 4.09 6.09
CA LYS A 79 -0.48 2.84 6.35
C LYS A 79 0.36 1.80 7.09
N THR A 80 1.60 1.56 6.61
CA THR A 80 2.50 0.57 7.22
C THR A 80 2.83 0.89 8.66
N GLY A 81 3.05 2.17 8.98
CA GLY A 81 3.22 2.63 10.35
C GLY A 81 1.96 2.42 11.19
N ALA A 82 0.78 2.66 10.63
CA ALA A 82 -0.49 2.49 11.31
C ALA A 82 -0.70 1.05 11.79
N PHE A 83 -0.73 0.09 10.86
CA PHE A 83 -0.92 -1.30 11.25
C PHE A 83 0.32 -1.91 11.93
N GLY A 84 1.52 -1.42 11.64
CA GLY A 84 2.75 -1.87 12.31
C GLY A 84 2.75 -1.56 13.80
N VAL A 85 2.47 -0.31 14.18
CA VAL A 85 2.32 0.10 15.59
C VAL A 85 1.19 -0.69 16.26
N ALA A 86 0.02 -0.78 15.63
CA ALA A 86 -1.11 -1.50 16.20
C ALA A 86 -0.82 -3.01 16.37
N THR A 87 -0.16 -3.64 15.40
CA THR A 87 0.25 -5.06 15.49
C THR A 87 1.21 -5.28 16.66
N LEU A 88 2.23 -4.43 16.79
CA LEU A 88 3.19 -4.51 17.90
C LEU A 88 2.56 -4.31 19.27
N GLN A 89 1.50 -3.51 19.34
CA GLN A 89 0.75 -3.28 20.58
C GLN A 89 -0.12 -4.48 20.98
N VAL A 90 -0.70 -5.19 20.01
CA VAL A 90 -1.66 -6.31 20.26
C VAL A 90 -0.96 -7.62 20.61
N ILE A 91 0.28 -7.83 20.18
CA ILE A 91 1.02 -9.07 20.45
C ILE A 91 1.46 -9.17 21.91
N ASP A 92 1.58 -10.40 22.37
CA ASP A 92 2.09 -10.74 23.70
C ASP A 92 3.46 -11.36 23.57
N LEU A 93 4.44 -10.78 24.25
CA LEU A 93 5.84 -11.21 24.25
C LEU A 93 6.19 -12.18 25.38
N ASP A 94 5.19 -12.76 26.08
CA ASP A 94 5.44 -13.80 27.07
C ASP A 94 6.19 -14.99 26.42
N PRO A 95 7.41 -15.35 26.91
CA PRO A 95 8.19 -16.45 26.35
C PRO A 95 7.47 -17.82 26.34
N LYS A 96 6.41 -17.96 27.13
CA LYS A 96 5.57 -19.17 27.15
C LYS A 96 4.61 -19.24 25.97
N LYS A 97 4.39 -18.11 25.28
CA LYS A 97 3.50 -18.03 24.10
C LYS A 97 4.34 -18.11 22.84
N THR A 98 4.52 -19.30 22.35
CA THR A 98 5.42 -19.63 21.22
C THR A 98 4.73 -19.66 19.86
N ASP A 99 3.44 -19.34 19.80
CA ASP A 99 2.67 -19.35 18.56
C ASP A 99 2.74 -18.00 17.84
N VAL A 100 2.59 -18.05 16.51
CA VAL A 100 2.37 -16.86 15.70
C VAL A 100 1.04 -16.22 16.10
N GLN A 101 1.05 -14.94 16.45
CA GLN A 101 -0.12 -14.21 16.94
C GLN A 101 -0.69 -13.23 15.91
N ALA A 102 0.17 -12.75 15.00
CA ALA A 102 -0.26 -11.84 13.94
C ALA A 102 0.27 -12.26 12.57
N LEU A 103 -0.60 -12.19 11.56
CA LEU A 103 -0.26 -12.34 10.16
C LEU A 103 -0.43 -11.00 9.45
N VAL A 104 0.61 -10.55 8.75
CA VAL A 104 0.56 -9.37 7.88
C VAL A 104 0.85 -9.82 6.45
N MET A 105 -0.11 -9.65 5.57
CA MET A 105 0.00 -10.13 4.19
C MET A 105 0.14 -8.97 3.19
N ALA A 106 0.96 -9.19 2.19
CA ALA A 106 1.23 -8.26 1.10
C ALA A 106 1.30 -8.99 -0.24
N PRO A 107 0.92 -8.36 -1.37
CA PRO A 107 0.87 -9.01 -2.69
C PRO A 107 2.24 -9.33 -3.26
N THR A 108 3.29 -8.59 -2.88
CA THR A 108 4.64 -8.74 -3.45
C THR A 108 5.70 -9.00 -2.38
N ARG A 109 6.81 -9.63 -2.79
CA ARG A 109 7.94 -9.92 -1.90
C ARG A 109 8.58 -8.64 -1.35
N GLU A 110 8.73 -7.65 -2.21
CA GLU A 110 9.36 -6.37 -1.89
C GLU A 110 8.54 -5.62 -0.84
N LEU A 111 7.23 -5.56 -1.01
CA LEU A 111 6.35 -4.95 -0.03
C LEU A 111 6.36 -5.72 1.30
N ALA A 112 6.31 -7.06 1.25
CA ALA A 112 6.39 -7.87 2.46
C ALA A 112 7.73 -7.66 3.21
N LYS A 113 8.87 -7.61 2.48
CA LYS A 113 10.20 -7.31 3.05
C LYS A 113 10.20 -5.93 3.71
N GLN A 114 9.68 -4.91 3.02
CA GLN A 114 9.58 -3.54 3.55
C GLN A 114 8.71 -3.48 4.80
N ILE A 115 7.55 -4.12 4.81
CA ILE A 115 6.66 -4.18 5.97
C ILE A 115 7.36 -4.84 7.17
N ARG A 116 8.04 -6.00 6.95
CA ARG A 116 8.80 -6.69 7.96
C ARG A 116 9.87 -5.77 8.56
N ASP A 117 10.60 -5.04 7.72
CA ASP A 117 11.67 -4.13 8.16
C ASP A 117 11.10 -2.97 9.00
N VAL A 118 9.97 -2.38 8.57
CA VAL A 118 9.28 -1.34 9.35
C VAL A 118 8.82 -1.86 10.71
N ILE A 119 8.15 -3.02 10.76
CA ILE A 119 7.68 -3.61 12.03
C ILE A 119 8.86 -3.94 12.95
N THR A 120 9.92 -4.52 12.40
CA THR A 120 11.14 -4.86 13.18
C THR A 120 11.79 -3.61 13.75
N ASN A 121 11.92 -2.55 12.95
CA ASN A 121 12.52 -1.30 13.38
C ASN A 121 11.68 -0.58 14.42
N LEU A 122 10.36 -0.53 14.26
CA LEU A 122 9.44 0.03 15.26
C LEU A 122 9.52 -0.77 16.58
N GLY A 123 9.69 -2.08 16.50
CA GLY A 123 9.79 -2.97 17.66
C GLY A 123 11.19 -3.13 18.24
N THR A 124 12.18 -2.36 17.79
CA THR A 124 13.60 -2.53 18.19
C THR A 124 13.82 -2.50 19.71
N GLN A 125 13.01 -1.75 20.45
CA GLN A 125 13.09 -1.64 21.90
C GLN A 125 12.26 -2.72 22.63
N MET A 126 11.52 -3.58 21.90
CA MET A 126 10.66 -4.63 22.46
C MET A 126 11.46 -5.93 22.59
N ALA A 127 11.96 -6.21 23.78
CA ALA A 127 12.77 -7.40 24.04
C ALA A 127 11.99 -8.70 23.75
N GLY A 128 12.59 -9.63 22.99
CA GLY A 128 12.00 -10.90 22.65
C GLY A 128 11.12 -10.88 21.39
N LEU A 129 10.92 -9.72 20.77
CA LEU A 129 10.18 -9.61 19.50
C LEU A 129 10.91 -10.37 18.38
N LYS A 130 10.16 -11.20 17.67
CA LYS A 130 10.62 -11.93 16.48
C LYS A 130 9.59 -11.78 15.35
N VAL A 131 10.07 -11.31 14.21
CA VAL A 131 9.27 -11.09 13.00
C VAL A 131 9.86 -11.90 11.86
N GLN A 132 9.12 -12.85 11.33
CA GLN A 132 9.58 -13.69 10.22
C GLN A 132 8.94 -13.28 8.90
N LEU A 133 9.77 -13.29 7.84
CA LEU A 133 9.33 -13.06 6.46
C LEU A 133 9.06 -14.40 5.77
N LEU A 134 7.87 -14.56 5.15
CA LEU A 134 7.46 -15.71 4.37
C LEU A 134 7.07 -15.31 2.94
N VAL A 135 7.99 -15.48 2.01
CA VAL A 135 7.79 -15.09 0.60
C VAL A 135 8.19 -16.22 -0.35
N GLY A 136 7.66 -16.20 -1.56
CA GLY A 136 8.05 -17.16 -2.59
C GLY A 136 9.52 -16.98 -3.02
N GLY A 137 10.14 -18.05 -3.56
CA GLY A 137 11.54 -18.04 -4.03
C GLY A 137 12.58 -18.36 -2.96
N THR A 138 12.18 -18.59 -1.70
CA THR A 138 12.98 -19.18 -0.63
C THR A 138 12.68 -20.67 -0.52
N SER A 139 13.56 -21.42 0.16
CA SER A 139 13.30 -22.82 0.49
C SER A 139 12.12 -22.93 1.48
N THR A 140 11.13 -23.78 1.16
CA THR A 140 10.00 -24.02 2.05
C THR A 140 10.41 -24.75 3.33
N ASP A 141 11.43 -25.60 3.23
CA ASP A 141 11.92 -26.38 4.38
C ASP A 141 12.74 -25.49 5.33
N ASP A 142 13.48 -24.52 4.79
CA ASP A 142 14.19 -23.55 5.62
C ASP A 142 13.24 -22.61 6.32
N ASP A 143 12.19 -22.13 5.65
CA ASP A 143 11.13 -21.36 6.28
C ASP A 143 10.45 -22.13 7.42
N ALA A 144 10.17 -23.42 7.22
CA ALA A 144 9.60 -24.29 8.24
C ALA A 144 10.54 -24.53 9.43
N LYS A 145 11.84 -24.70 9.17
CA LYS A 145 12.88 -24.82 10.23
C LYS A 145 12.96 -23.53 11.04
N MET A 146 12.98 -22.37 10.37
CA MET A 146 13.05 -21.08 11.05
C MET A 146 11.81 -20.81 11.90
N LEU A 147 10.60 -21.11 11.41
CA LEU A 147 9.37 -21.00 12.20
C LEU A 147 9.44 -21.78 13.51
N LYS A 148 10.00 -22.99 13.47
CA LYS A 148 10.16 -23.84 14.66
C LYS A 148 11.28 -23.39 15.60
N ALA A 149 12.38 -22.90 15.03
CA ALA A 149 13.57 -22.47 15.83
C ALA A 149 13.33 -21.10 16.48
N GLU A 150 12.79 -20.16 15.71
CA GLU A 150 12.62 -18.79 16.17
C GLU A 150 11.31 -18.53 16.90
N MET A 151 10.26 -19.29 16.61
CA MET A 151 8.91 -19.13 17.19
C MET A 151 8.45 -17.65 17.15
N PRO A 152 8.30 -17.06 15.96
CA PRO A 152 8.01 -15.65 15.81
C PRO A 152 6.59 -15.32 16.25
N GLN A 153 6.37 -14.17 16.87
CA GLN A 153 5.04 -13.67 17.21
C GLN A 153 4.33 -13.08 15.97
N ILE A 154 5.10 -12.54 15.04
CA ILE A 154 4.58 -11.91 13.82
C ILE A 154 5.16 -12.60 12.59
N VAL A 155 4.30 -12.93 11.66
CA VAL A 155 4.68 -13.37 10.32
C VAL A 155 4.22 -12.32 9.31
N VAL A 156 5.15 -11.87 8.47
CA VAL A 156 4.88 -11.00 7.32
C VAL A 156 5.14 -11.81 6.07
N GLY A 157 4.22 -11.81 5.10
CA GLY A 157 4.46 -12.62 3.90
C GLY A 157 3.45 -12.45 2.77
N CYS A 158 3.70 -13.21 1.70
CA CYS A 158 2.78 -13.30 0.57
C CYS A 158 1.79 -14.45 0.77
N PRO A 159 0.52 -14.30 0.34
CA PRO A 159 -0.55 -15.26 0.63
C PRO A 159 -0.22 -16.71 0.28
N GLY A 160 0.42 -16.96 -0.87
CA GLY A 160 0.75 -18.32 -1.30
C GLY A 160 1.71 -19.05 -0.36
N ARG A 161 2.76 -18.37 0.13
CA ARG A 161 3.73 -18.97 1.05
C ARG A 161 3.15 -19.11 2.47
N VAL A 162 2.41 -18.12 2.93
CA VAL A 162 1.73 -18.18 4.23
C VAL A 162 0.74 -19.33 4.25
N PHE A 163 -0.09 -19.47 3.21
CA PHE A 163 -1.02 -20.59 3.09
C PHE A 163 -0.32 -21.96 3.05
N ASP A 164 0.81 -22.10 2.34
CA ASP A 164 1.58 -23.36 2.33
C ASP A 164 2.08 -23.73 3.74
N MET A 165 2.57 -22.74 4.52
CA MET A 165 3.01 -22.98 5.90
C MET A 165 1.87 -23.35 6.85
N ILE A 166 0.68 -22.77 6.67
CA ILE A 166 -0.53 -23.15 7.40
C ILE A 166 -0.96 -24.58 7.03
N ARG A 167 -1.04 -24.90 5.74
CA ARG A 167 -1.41 -26.21 5.22
C ARG A 167 -0.47 -27.33 5.73
N ARG A 168 0.83 -27.05 5.79
CA ARG A 168 1.87 -27.96 6.32
C ARG A 168 1.91 -27.98 7.86
N ARG A 169 1.01 -27.26 8.54
CA ARG A 169 0.94 -27.16 10.01
C ARG A 169 2.22 -26.60 10.66
N ASN A 170 2.98 -25.78 9.95
CA ASN A 170 4.10 -25.04 10.53
C ASN A 170 3.63 -23.75 11.22
N ILE A 171 2.43 -23.27 10.90
CA ILE A 171 1.74 -22.17 11.58
C ILE A 171 0.40 -22.69 12.08
N ASN A 172 0.14 -22.53 13.38
CA ASN A 172 -1.16 -22.81 13.98
C ASN A 172 -2.09 -21.60 13.77
N ALA A 173 -2.86 -21.63 12.68
CA ALA A 173 -3.70 -20.51 12.30
C ALA A 173 -4.82 -20.17 13.31
N ARG A 174 -5.20 -21.11 14.19
CA ARG A 174 -6.25 -20.88 15.21
C ARG A 174 -5.80 -19.94 16.31
N ASN A 175 -4.49 -19.79 16.53
CA ASN A 175 -3.92 -18.93 17.56
C ASN A 175 -3.62 -17.50 17.05
N ILE A 176 -3.88 -17.24 15.76
CA ILE A 176 -3.76 -15.91 15.19
C ILE A 176 -4.85 -15.01 15.78
N LYS A 177 -4.42 -13.90 16.36
CA LYS A 177 -5.29 -12.86 16.93
C LYS A 177 -5.62 -11.76 15.93
N LEU A 178 -4.65 -11.41 15.09
CA LEU A 178 -4.74 -10.30 14.14
C LEU A 178 -4.31 -10.74 12.74
N LEU A 179 -5.13 -10.45 11.75
CA LEU A 179 -4.84 -10.56 10.33
C LEU A 179 -4.86 -9.17 9.71
N VAL A 180 -3.76 -8.77 9.10
CA VAL A 180 -3.65 -7.53 8.32
C VAL A 180 -3.44 -7.87 6.85
N LEU A 181 -4.23 -7.26 5.97
CA LEU A 181 -4.05 -7.29 4.52
C LEU A 181 -3.66 -5.89 4.04
N ASP A 182 -2.42 -5.71 3.59
CA ASP A 182 -2.00 -4.46 2.94
C ASP A 182 -2.06 -4.60 1.41
N GLU A 183 -2.49 -3.56 0.73
CA GLU A 183 -2.83 -3.56 -0.69
C GLU A 183 -3.83 -4.69 -1.02
N ALA A 184 -4.91 -4.76 -0.22
CA ALA A 184 -5.89 -5.84 -0.27
C ALA A 184 -6.60 -5.93 -1.64
N ASP A 185 -6.83 -4.81 -2.31
CA ASP A 185 -7.38 -4.73 -3.67
C ASP A 185 -6.52 -5.48 -4.69
N GLU A 186 -5.18 -5.37 -4.58
CA GLU A 186 -4.26 -6.10 -5.46
C GLU A 186 -4.30 -7.60 -5.20
N MET A 187 -4.27 -8.01 -3.94
CA MET A 187 -4.28 -9.43 -3.61
C MET A 187 -5.53 -10.14 -4.14
N LEU A 188 -6.67 -9.44 -4.19
CA LEU A 188 -7.91 -10.02 -4.74
C LEU A 188 -7.94 -10.01 -6.28
N SER A 189 -7.32 -9.01 -6.93
CA SER A 189 -7.28 -8.90 -8.39
C SER A 189 -6.18 -9.74 -9.04
N SER A 190 -5.06 -9.99 -8.34
CA SER A 190 -3.85 -10.63 -8.90
C SER A 190 -3.77 -12.15 -8.72
N GLY A 191 -4.92 -12.82 -8.44
CA GLY A 191 -4.99 -14.28 -8.37
C GLY A 191 -4.69 -14.89 -6.99
N PHE A 192 -4.54 -14.08 -5.92
CA PHE A 192 -4.41 -14.58 -4.55
C PHE A 192 -5.75 -14.75 -3.83
N LYS A 193 -6.87 -14.53 -4.52
CA LYS A 193 -8.21 -14.61 -3.94
C LYS A 193 -8.45 -15.96 -3.23
N ASP A 194 -8.15 -17.06 -3.92
CA ASP A 194 -8.37 -18.40 -3.35
C ASP A 194 -7.47 -18.67 -2.15
N GLN A 195 -6.20 -18.25 -2.18
CA GLN A 195 -5.28 -18.40 -1.05
C GLN A 195 -5.76 -17.61 0.17
N ILE A 196 -6.24 -16.38 -0.02
CA ILE A 196 -6.79 -15.55 1.05
C ILE A 196 -8.04 -16.20 1.65
N TYR A 197 -8.99 -16.64 0.82
CA TYR A 197 -10.18 -17.34 1.31
C TYR A 197 -9.83 -18.62 2.07
N ASN A 198 -8.87 -19.40 1.58
CA ASN A 198 -8.38 -20.59 2.27
C ASN A 198 -7.72 -20.26 3.62
N ILE A 199 -6.92 -19.18 3.69
CA ILE A 199 -6.33 -18.72 4.96
C ILE A 199 -7.45 -18.40 5.96
N PHE A 200 -8.44 -17.60 5.56
CA PHE A 200 -9.58 -17.26 6.42
C PHE A 200 -10.30 -18.50 6.98
N GLN A 201 -10.44 -19.56 6.19
CA GLN A 201 -11.07 -20.83 6.65
C GLN A 201 -10.28 -21.56 7.73
N HIS A 202 -8.97 -21.31 7.85
CA HIS A 202 -8.12 -21.94 8.87
C HIS A 202 -7.98 -21.10 10.14
N LEU A 203 -8.35 -19.81 10.08
CA LEU A 203 -8.27 -18.89 11.22
C LEU A 203 -9.32 -19.22 12.28
N GLY A 204 -9.05 -18.81 13.51
CA GLY A 204 -10.02 -18.89 14.60
C GLY A 204 -11.19 -17.92 14.41
N ASN A 205 -12.36 -18.24 15.02
CA ASN A 205 -13.57 -17.42 14.89
C ASN A 205 -13.44 -16.01 15.48
N ASN A 206 -12.44 -15.78 16.33
CA ASN A 206 -12.23 -14.50 17.02
C ASN A 206 -11.07 -13.68 16.45
N VAL A 207 -10.56 -14.03 15.27
CA VAL A 207 -9.51 -13.26 14.62
C VAL A 207 -10.03 -11.85 14.30
N GLN A 208 -9.21 -10.86 14.62
CA GLN A 208 -9.42 -9.48 14.20
C GLN A 208 -8.87 -9.30 12.79
N VAL A 209 -9.60 -8.59 11.92
CA VAL A 209 -9.23 -8.38 10.52
C VAL A 209 -9.05 -6.89 10.22
N CYS A 210 -7.92 -6.53 9.65
CA CYS A 210 -7.63 -5.17 9.21
C CYS A 210 -7.28 -5.16 7.72
N LEU A 211 -8.06 -4.42 6.94
CA LEU A 211 -7.86 -4.24 5.51
C LEU A 211 -7.32 -2.84 5.23
N PHE A 212 -6.16 -2.77 4.61
CA PHE A 212 -5.56 -1.54 4.12
C PHE A 212 -5.47 -1.58 2.60
N SER A 213 -6.00 -0.56 1.95
CA SER A 213 -6.04 -0.50 0.48
C SER A 213 -6.07 0.94 -0.01
N ALA A 214 -5.57 1.19 -1.22
CA ALA A 214 -5.75 2.48 -1.87
C ALA A 214 -7.12 2.60 -2.54
N THR A 215 -7.71 1.49 -2.95
CA THR A 215 -9.00 1.44 -3.63
C THR A 215 -9.95 0.44 -2.99
N MET A 216 -11.23 0.58 -3.22
CA MET A 216 -12.28 -0.28 -2.66
C MET A 216 -13.14 -0.91 -3.77
N PRO A 217 -12.59 -1.87 -4.54
CA PRO A 217 -13.34 -2.59 -5.56
C PRO A 217 -14.41 -3.50 -4.94
N GLN A 218 -15.38 -3.93 -5.77
CA GLN A 218 -16.50 -4.77 -5.31
C GLN A 218 -16.05 -6.07 -4.63
N GLU A 219 -14.96 -6.66 -5.10
CA GLU A 219 -14.39 -7.89 -4.52
C GLU A 219 -13.98 -7.70 -3.06
N LEU A 220 -13.47 -6.51 -2.72
CA LEU A 220 -13.07 -6.17 -1.36
C LEU A 220 -14.30 -5.96 -0.46
N HIS A 221 -15.38 -5.38 -0.98
CA HIS A 221 -16.64 -5.29 -0.27
C HIS A 221 -17.20 -6.68 0.07
N VAL A 222 -17.24 -7.59 -0.91
CA VAL A 222 -17.69 -8.98 -0.71
C VAL A 222 -16.84 -9.70 0.34
N LEU A 223 -15.51 -9.51 0.31
CA LEU A 223 -14.62 -10.11 1.29
C LEU A 223 -14.90 -9.56 2.71
N SER A 224 -15.07 -8.24 2.82
CA SER A 224 -15.34 -7.60 4.11
C SER A 224 -16.67 -8.05 4.71
N GLU A 225 -17.73 -8.13 3.93
CA GLU A 225 -19.05 -8.62 4.38
C GLU A 225 -19.00 -10.08 4.86
N LYS A 226 -18.12 -10.89 4.25
CA LYS A 226 -18.04 -12.31 4.57
C LYS A 226 -17.21 -12.60 5.82
N PHE A 227 -16.14 -11.85 6.07
CA PHE A 227 -15.12 -12.21 7.05
C PHE A 227 -14.89 -11.18 8.16
N MET A 228 -15.48 -9.98 8.06
CA MET A 228 -15.32 -8.93 9.06
C MET A 228 -16.58 -8.75 9.90
N ARG A 229 -16.40 -8.27 11.13
CA ARG A 229 -17.45 -8.04 12.10
C ARG A 229 -17.57 -6.55 12.39
N ASP A 230 -18.62 -5.91 11.91
CA ASP A 230 -18.91 -4.48 12.07
C ASP A 230 -17.65 -3.59 12.00
N PRO A 231 -16.93 -3.59 10.87
CA PRO A 231 -15.64 -2.95 10.78
C PRO A 231 -15.75 -1.41 10.87
N VAL A 232 -14.81 -0.81 11.60
CA VAL A 232 -14.61 0.63 11.57
C VAL A 232 -14.11 1.03 10.18
N LYS A 233 -14.87 1.84 9.45
CA LYS A 233 -14.56 2.26 8.09
C LYS A 233 -13.90 3.63 8.08
N ILE A 234 -12.64 3.67 7.69
CA ILE A 234 -11.85 4.88 7.48
C ILE A 234 -11.70 5.02 5.97
N LEU A 235 -12.72 5.61 5.36
CA LEU A 235 -12.81 5.75 3.90
C LEU A 235 -12.46 7.17 3.48
N VAL A 236 -11.71 7.29 2.42
CA VAL A 236 -11.48 8.54 1.70
C VAL A 236 -12.32 8.49 0.43
N HIS A 237 -13.13 9.52 0.18
CA HIS A 237 -13.91 9.61 -1.06
C HIS A 237 -12.97 9.59 -2.28
N ALA A 238 -13.41 8.98 -3.38
CA ALA A 238 -12.61 8.89 -4.62
C ALA A 238 -12.13 10.27 -5.12
N GLU A 239 -12.95 11.30 -4.91
CA GLU A 239 -12.62 12.71 -5.19
C GLU A 239 -11.51 13.28 -4.30
N GLN A 240 -11.28 12.68 -3.12
CA GLN A 240 -10.21 13.02 -2.17
C GLN A 240 -9.01 12.06 -2.28
N LEU A 241 -9.06 11.05 -3.14
CA LEU A 241 -7.88 10.28 -3.54
C LEU A 241 -7.02 11.20 -4.41
N THR A 242 -6.52 12.24 -3.78
CA THR A 242 -5.86 13.34 -4.45
C THR A 242 -4.59 12.85 -5.11
N LEU A 243 -4.60 12.96 -6.42
CA LEU A 243 -3.39 13.01 -7.23
C LEU A 243 -2.73 14.40 -7.05
N GLU A 244 -3.10 15.11 -5.96
CA GLU A 244 -2.52 16.39 -5.57
C GLU A 244 -1.02 16.23 -5.37
N GLY A 245 -0.27 17.06 -6.03
CA GLY A 245 1.18 16.99 -6.04
C GLY A 245 1.76 16.12 -7.18
N ILE A 246 0.93 15.46 -8.02
CA ILE A 246 1.40 14.76 -9.22
C ILE A 246 0.85 15.46 -10.46
N CYS A 247 1.73 16.08 -11.23
CA CYS A 247 1.39 16.59 -12.56
C CYS A 247 1.23 15.42 -13.52
N GLN A 248 0.06 15.34 -14.17
CA GLN A 248 -0.28 14.22 -15.05
C GLN A 248 -0.33 14.69 -16.49
N TYR A 249 0.43 14.00 -17.34
CA TYR A 249 0.52 14.30 -18.77
C TYR A 249 0.33 13.05 -19.61
N HIS A 250 -0.11 13.24 -20.85
CA HIS A 250 -0.05 12.22 -21.87
C HIS A 250 0.68 12.72 -23.13
N ILE A 251 1.25 11.80 -23.88
CA ILE A 251 1.82 12.03 -25.21
C ILE A 251 1.01 11.16 -26.17
N ALA A 252 0.32 11.81 -27.11
CA ALA A 252 -0.44 11.12 -28.12
C ALA A 252 0.47 10.56 -29.21
N LEU A 253 0.32 9.28 -29.53
CA LEU A 253 1.08 8.56 -30.55
C LEU A 253 0.13 7.86 -31.51
N GLU A 254 0.55 7.71 -32.76
CA GLU A 254 -0.26 6.97 -33.73
C GLU A 254 -0.34 5.48 -33.41
N ASP A 255 0.81 4.89 -33.04
CA ASP A 255 0.98 3.47 -32.76
C ASP A 255 2.11 3.20 -31.74
N ASP A 256 2.41 1.93 -31.53
CA ASP A 256 3.46 1.51 -30.60
C ASP A 256 4.88 1.72 -31.13
N ASP A 257 5.08 1.81 -32.44
CA ASP A 257 6.41 1.90 -33.07
C ASP A 257 7.11 3.22 -32.73
N GLY A 258 6.32 4.30 -32.57
CA GLY A 258 6.82 5.60 -32.16
C GLY A 258 7.24 5.73 -30.70
N LYS A 259 6.83 4.81 -29.81
CA LYS A 259 7.02 4.96 -28.36
C LYS A 259 8.48 5.05 -27.95
N PHE A 260 9.37 4.23 -28.55
CA PHE A 260 10.77 4.22 -28.17
C PHE A 260 11.50 5.49 -28.59
N ALA A 261 11.24 5.98 -29.81
CA ALA A 261 11.80 7.25 -30.27
C ALA A 261 11.35 8.41 -29.38
N THR A 262 10.05 8.47 -29.06
CA THR A 262 9.49 9.48 -28.15
C THR A 262 10.12 9.40 -26.75
N LEU A 263 10.36 8.18 -26.23
CA LEU A 263 11.05 8.01 -24.96
C LEU A 263 12.47 8.57 -24.99
N GLN A 264 13.21 8.33 -26.06
CA GLN A 264 14.57 8.87 -26.24
C GLN A 264 14.57 10.40 -26.28
N ASP A 265 13.61 11.00 -26.99
CA ASP A 265 13.50 12.45 -27.07
C ASP A 265 13.10 13.05 -25.71
N LEU A 266 12.23 12.40 -24.98
CA LEU A 266 11.87 12.77 -23.61
C LEU A 266 13.09 12.77 -22.67
N PHE A 267 13.97 11.77 -22.78
CA PHE A 267 15.20 11.69 -21.98
C PHE A 267 16.26 12.75 -22.36
N LYS A 268 16.26 13.25 -23.59
CA LYS A 268 17.14 14.34 -24.02
C LYS A 268 16.69 15.69 -23.48
N THR A 269 15.38 15.85 -23.28
CA THR A 269 14.74 17.15 -23.01
C THR A 269 14.42 17.35 -21.53
N ILE A 270 14.05 16.29 -20.81
CA ILE A 270 13.68 16.38 -19.39
C ILE A 270 14.82 15.92 -18.49
N SER A 271 15.27 16.82 -17.61
CA SER A 271 16.19 16.43 -16.54
C SER A 271 15.44 15.67 -15.44
N MET A 272 15.56 14.34 -15.44
CA MET A 272 14.96 13.47 -14.45
C MET A 272 16.00 12.98 -13.44
N SER A 273 15.71 13.06 -12.14
CA SER A 273 16.60 12.53 -11.10
C SER A 273 16.60 11.00 -11.12
N GLN A 274 15.46 10.39 -10.86
CA GLN A 274 15.17 8.97 -11.06
C GLN A 274 13.77 8.82 -11.64
N CYS A 275 13.60 7.86 -12.54
CA CYS A 275 12.30 7.53 -13.10
C CYS A 275 12.02 6.03 -13.09
N ILE A 276 10.71 5.70 -13.03
CA ILE A 276 10.21 4.36 -13.25
C ILE A 276 9.41 4.34 -14.54
N ILE A 277 9.71 3.38 -15.41
CA ILE A 277 8.99 3.14 -16.67
C ILE A 277 8.19 1.87 -16.54
N TYR A 278 6.89 1.93 -16.74
CA TYR A 278 5.99 0.78 -16.65
C TYR A 278 5.59 0.24 -18.01
N CYS A 279 5.74 -1.09 -18.16
CA CYS A 279 5.25 -1.86 -19.31
C CYS A 279 4.25 -2.91 -18.86
N ASN A 280 3.32 -3.29 -19.74
CA ASN A 280 2.23 -4.24 -19.42
C ASN A 280 2.62 -5.71 -19.52
N SER A 281 3.85 -6.06 -19.95
CA SER A 281 4.30 -7.46 -20.03
C SER A 281 5.79 -7.60 -19.73
N VAL A 282 6.15 -8.79 -19.22
CA VAL A 282 7.55 -9.17 -18.92
C VAL A 282 8.43 -9.01 -20.15
N LYS A 283 7.97 -9.49 -21.31
CA LYS A 283 8.71 -9.38 -22.57
C LYS A 283 9.03 -7.92 -22.92
N ARG A 284 8.03 -7.02 -22.85
CA ARG A 284 8.24 -5.59 -23.14
C ARG A 284 9.21 -4.94 -22.16
N VAL A 285 9.21 -5.35 -20.90
CA VAL A 285 10.20 -4.87 -19.91
C VAL A 285 11.61 -5.25 -20.34
N SER A 286 11.82 -6.52 -20.72
CA SER A 286 13.13 -7.01 -21.15
C SER A 286 13.60 -6.34 -22.45
N ASP A 287 12.73 -6.30 -23.47
CA ASP A 287 13.02 -5.70 -24.78
C ASP A 287 13.37 -4.20 -24.64
N LEU A 288 12.60 -3.45 -23.84
CA LEU A 288 12.83 -2.05 -23.60
C LEU A 288 14.12 -1.80 -22.81
N THR A 289 14.42 -2.65 -21.83
CA THR A 289 15.66 -2.55 -21.03
C THR A 289 16.88 -2.74 -21.92
N GLU A 290 16.87 -3.78 -22.75
CA GLU A 290 17.94 -4.04 -23.69
C GLU A 290 18.15 -2.86 -24.66
N ALA A 291 17.05 -2.36 -25.24
CA ALA A 291 17.11 -1.20 -26.14
C ALA A 291 17.67 0.07 -25.47
N MET A 292 17.31 0.32 -24.21
CA MET A 292 17.82 1.48 -23.45
C MET A 292 19.31 1.32 -23.12
N VAL A 293 19.74 0.13 -22.69
CA VAL A 293 21.15 -0.14 -22.37
C VAL A 293 22.02 -0.04 -23.64
N LEU A 294 21.56 -0.58 -24.77
CA LEU A 294 22.27 -0.46 -26.07
C LEU A 294 22.44 1.00 -26.52
N LYS A 295 21.56 1.89 -26.11
CA LYS A 295 21.65 3.33 -26.36
C LYS A 295 22.44 4.10 -25.29
N GLY A 296 23.04 3.40 -24.32
CA GLY A 296 23.89 4.00 -23.28
C GLY A 296 23.15 4.58 -22.10
N TYR A 297 21.84 4.30 -21.94
CA TYR A 297 21.09 4.74 -20.75
C TYR A 297 21.34 3.77 -19.59
N PRO A 298 21.71 4.24 -18.38
CA PRO A 298 21.91 3.40 -17.20
C PRO A 298 20.54 2.95 -16.66
N ALA A 299 20.01 1.87 -17.21
CA ALA A 299 18.72 1.28 -16.85
C ALA A 299 18.87 -0.11 -16.22
N CYS A 300 18.00 -0.43 -15.28
CA CYS A 300 17.79 -1.78 -14.76
C CYS A 300 16.32 -2.16 -14.91
N CYS A 301 16.01 -3.45 -14.77
CA CYS A 301 14.63 -3.92 -14.82
C CYS A 301 14.24 -4.76 -13.62
N ILE A 302 12.93 -4.77 -13.32
CA ILE A 302 12.31 -5.68 -12.36
C ILE A 302 11.02 -6.24 -12.93
N HIS A 303 10.90 -7.57 -13.01
CA HIS A 303 9.69 -8.26 -13.45
C HIS A 303 9.56 -9.65 -12.81
N SER A 304 8.38 -10.25 -12.90
CA SER A 304 8.06 -11.54 -12.25
C SER A 304 8.88 -12.73 -12.76
N GLY A 305 9.46 -12.66 -13.96
CA GLY A 305 10.29 -13.71 -14.54
C GLY A 305 11.76 -13.69 -14.10
N MET A 306 12.18 -12.75 -13.26
CA MET A 306 13.56 -12.68 -12.74
C MET A 306 13.75 -13.60 -11.54
N ASP A 307 14.98 -14.12 -11.39
CA ASP A 307 15.41 -14.78 -10.17
C ASP A 307 15.39 -13.80 -8.98
N LYS A 308 15.26 -14.36 -7.77
CA LYS A 308 15.13 -13.56 -6.55
C LYS A 308 16.33 -12.65 -6.37
N ASP A 309 17.55 -13.20 -6.44
CA ASP A 309 18.77 -12.45 -6.14
C ASP A 309 19.01 -11.33 -7.16
N ALA A 310 18.80 -11.61 -8.46
CA ALA A 310 18.88 -10.60 -9.52
C ALA A 310 17.85 -9.47 -9.33
N ARG A 311 16.66 -9.80 -8.80
CA ARG A 311 15.59 -8.85 -8.53
C ARG A 311 15.88 -7.99 -7.30
N ASP A 312 16.39 -8.60 -6.23
CA ASP A 312 16.84 -7.91 -5.02
C ASP A 312 18.01 -6.96 -5.36
N ASP A 313 18.99 -7.41 -6.13
CA ASP A 313 20.13 -6.60 -6.59
C ASP A 313 19.69 -5.40 -7.45
N ALA A 314 18.78 -5.61 -8.39
CA ALA A 314 18.24 -4.53 -9.22
C ALA A 314 17.52 -3.48 -8.37
N TYR A 315 16.72 -3.92 -7.40
CA TYR A 315 16.01 -3.04 -6.47
C TYR A 315 16.96 -2.23 -5.59
N ASP A 316 17.91 -2.90 -4.95
CA ASP A 316 18.87 -2.26 -4.03
C ASP A 316 19.80 -1.28 -4.79
N ASN A 317 20.23 -1.63 -5.99
CA ASN A 317 21.05 -0.76 -6.85
C ASN A 317 20.26 0.47 -7.34
N PHE A 318 18.98 0.32 -7.69
CA PHE A 318 18.12 1.45 -8.05
C PHE A 318 17.86 2.35 -6.82
N LYS A 319 17.56 1.78 -5.66
CA LYS A 319 17.38 2.50 -4.41
C LYS A 319 18.65 3.28 -3.98
N ALA A 320 19.81 2.70 -4.22
CA ALA A 320 21.10 3.35 -3.97
C ALA A 320 21.48 4.43 -5.01
N GLY A 321 20.66 4.63 -6.06
CA GLY A 321 20.91 5.64 -7.08
C GLY A 321 21.95 5.26 -8.14
N LYS A 322 22.39 3.98 -8.20
CA LYS A 322 23.32 3.51 -9.24
C LYS A 322 22.69 3.54 -10.63
N TYR A 323 21.39 3.28 -10.70
CA TYR A 323 20.59 3.41 -11.91
C TYR A 323 19.62 4.59 -11.78
N ARG A 324 19.47 5.34 -12.87
CA ARG A 324 18.49 6.43 -12.95
C ARG A 324 17.14 5.97 -13.48
N VAL A 325 17.11 4.83 -14.17
CA VAL A 325 15.94 4.30 -14.84
C VAL A 325 15.67 2.89 -14.34
N LEU A 326 14.48 2.68 -13.82
CA LEU A 326 13.94 1.35 -13.53
C LEU A 326 12.82 1.06 -14.53
N ILE A 327 12.94 -0.02 -15.28
CA ILE A 327 11.87 -0.50 -16.17
C ILE A 327 11.19 -1.69 -15.52
N SER A 328 9.87 -1.63 -15.38
CA SER A 328 9.18 -2.66 -14.62
C SER A 328 7.79 -2.99 -15.16
N SER A 329 7.34 -4.18 -14.86
CA SER A 329 5.92 -4.52 -14.87
C SER A 329 5.25 -4.09 -13.57
N ASP A 330 3.95 -4.36 -13.41
CA ASP A 330 3.18 -3.93 -12.23
C ASP A 330 3.65 -4.52 -10.90
N VAL A 331 4.61 -5.44 -10.89
CA VAL A 331 5.20 -5.98 -9.66
C VAL A 331 5.86 -4.93 -8.76
N THR A 332 6.27 -3.79 -9.34
CA THR A 332 6.82 -2.66 -8.60
C THR A 332 5.86 -1.47 -8.48
N ALA A 333 4.66 -1.58 -9.07
CA ALA A 333 3.68 -0.50 -9.02
C ALA A 333 3.16 -0.24 -7.59
N ARG A 334 3.34 -1.20 -6.69
CA ARG A 334 2.83 -1.14 -5.32
C ARG A 334 3.93 -1.43 -4.30
N GLY A 335 3.85 -0.75 -3.16
CA GLY A 335 4.68 -1.03 -2.00
C GLY A 335 6.16 -0.65 -2.07
N ILE A 336 6.69 -0.30 -3.23
CA ILE A 336 8.08 0.16 -3.32
C ILE A 336 8.17 1.60 -2.80
N ASP A 337 8.96 1.80 -1.76
CA ASP A 337 9.29 3.13 -1.23
C ASP A 337 10.69 3.53 -1.69
N ILE A 338 10.74 4.27 -2.78
CA ILE A 338 11.97 4.89 -3.29
C ILE A 338 11.75 6.39 -3.27
N GLN A 339 12.42 7.04 -2.34
CA GLN A 339 12.23 8.47 -2.05
C GLN A 339 12.68 9.41 -3.17
N GLN A 340 13.42 8.93 -4.16
CA GLN A 340 14.07 9.75 -5.19
C GLN A 340 13.34 9.74 -6.53
N VAL A 341 12.23 8.99 -6.68
CA VAL A 341 11.47 8.92 -7.91
C VAL A 341 10.71 10.22 -8.12
N SER A 342 11.13 11.00 -9.12
CA SER A 342 10.48 12.26 -9.52
C SER A 342 9.45 12.04 -10.62
N THR A 343 9.67 11.06 -11.48
CA THR A 343 8.89 10.86 -12.70
C THR A 343 8.50 9.39 -12.86
N VAL A 344 7.26 9.17 -13.21
CA VAL A 344 6.73 7.86 -13.63
C VAL A 344 6.28 7.96 -15.09
N ILE A 345 6.74 7.04 -15.92
CA ILE A 345 6.36 6.94 -17.32
C ILE A 345 5.56 5.65 -17.53
N ASN A 346 4.32 5.77 -17.95
CA ASN A 346 3.54 4.64 -18.45
C ASN A 346 3.88 4.47 -19.95
N PHE A 347 4.89 3.67 -20.26
CA PHE A 347 5.23 3.28 -21.63
C PHE A 347 4.06 2.52 -22.28
N ASP A 348 3.36 1.74 -21.48
CA ASP A 348 2.05 1.18 -21.80
C ASP A 348 1.04 1.70 -20.76
N LEU A 349 -0.07 2.24 -21.23
CA LEU A 349 -1.16 2.65 -20.34
C LEU A 349 -1.69 1.42 -19.57
N PRO A 350 -1.87 1.49 -18.24
CA PRO A 350 -2.35 0.34 -17.47
C PRO A 350 -3.78 -0.03 -17.85
N LYS A 351 -4.09 -1.33 -17.76
CA LYS A 351 -5.42 -1.86 -18.12
C LYS A 351 -6.50 -1.53 -17.08
N SER A 352 -6.12 -1.18 -15.86
CA SER A 352 -7.02 -0.86 -14.76
C SER A 352 -6.78 0.55 -14.25
N VAL A 353 -7.86 1.28 -13.97
CA VAL A 353 -7.80 2.60 -13.33
C VAL A 353 -7.05 2.54 -11.99
N HIS A 354 -7.22 1.46 -11.23
CA HIS A 354 -6.54 1.27 -9.95
C HIS A 354 -5.02 1.13 -10.12
N THR A 355 -4.58 0.37 -11.13
CA THR A 355 -3.16 0.23 -11.45
C THR A 355 -2.53 1.57 -11.86
N TYR A 356 -3.28 2.44 -12.52
CA TYR A 356 -2.83 3.78 -12.87
C TYR A 356 -2.41 4.56 -11.61
N LEU A 357 -3.28 4.64 -10.62
CA LEU A 357 -3.00 5.31 -9.35
C LEU A 357 -1.76 4.74 -8.67
N HIS A 358 -1.63 3.41 -8.62
CA HIS A 358 -0.49 2.76 -7.98
C HIS A 358 0.83 3.04 -8.69
N ARG A 359 0.83 3.12 -10.03
CA ARG A 359 2.03 3.46 -10.81
C ARG A 359 2.44 4.90 -10.58
N ILE A 360 1.57 5.88 -10.83
CA ILE A 360 1.92 7.29 -10.70
C ILE A 360 2.18 7.70 -9.26
N GLY A 361 1.54 7.06 -8.29
CA GLY A 361 1.76 7.24 -6.86
C GLY A 361 3.15 6.78 -6.36
N ARG A 362 4.06 6.36 -7.26
CA ARG A 362 5.48 6.19 -6.94
C ARG A 362 6.23 7.51 -6.97
N SER A 363 5.75 8.50 -7.73
CA SER A 363 6.27 9.87 -7.71
C SER A 363 5.50 10.74 -6.70
N GLY A 364 6.03 11.91 -6.38
CA GLY A 364 5.33 12.92 -5.56
C GLY A 364 5.18 12.55 -4.07
N ARG A 365 6.07 11.75 -3.51
CA ARG A 365 6.04 11.36 -2.10
C ARG A 365 6.74 12.36 -1.20
N TRP A 366 6.37 12.37 0.08
CA TRP A 366 7.00 13.21 1.11
C TRP A 366 6.90 14.71 0.82
N GLY A 367 5.75 15.17 0.29
CA GLY A 367 5.51 16.58 -0.01
C GLY A 367 6.25 17.12 -1.23
N ARG A 368 6.90 16.26 -2.03
CA ARG A 368 7.53 16.63 -3.31
C ARG A 368 6.52 16.55 -4.45
N LYS A 369 6.67 17.43 -5.44
CA LYS A 369 5.89 17.35 -6.69
C LYS A 369 6.38 16.18 -7.53
N GLY A 370 5.45 15.34 -7.98
CA GLY A 370 5.71 14.23 -8.88
C GLY A 370 5.23 14.52 -10.30
N THR A 371 5.73 13.76 -11.27
CA THR A 371 5.26 13.82 -12.66
C THR A 371 4.91 12.43 -13.16
N GLY A 372 3.70 12.27 -13.70
CA GLY A 372 3.25 11.09 -14.40
C GLY A 372 3.07 11.39 -15.89
N ILE A 373 3.75 10.64 -16.77
CA ILE A 373 3.63 10.79 -18.23
C ILE A 373 3.16 9.47 -18.81
N SER A 374 2.09 9.50 -19.61
CA SER A 374 1.52 8.30 -20.23
C SER A 374 1.60 8.37 -21.74
N PHE A 375 2.18 7.35 -22.38
CA PHE A 375 2.12 7.19 -23.83
C PHE A 375 0.77 6.60 -24.20
N VAL A 376 0.06 7.29 -25.07
CA VAL A 376 -1.33 7.00 -25.41
C VAL A 376 -1.44 6.84 -26.92
N THR A 377 -1.77 5.63 -27.37
CA THR A 377 -2.09 5.36 -28.77
C THR A 377 -3.59 5.51 -29.00
N ARG A 378 -4.04 5.44 -30.26
CA ARG A 378 -5.48 5.47 -30.60
C ARG A 378 -6.28 4.40 -29.86
N ARG A 379 -5.67 3.25 -29.55
CA ARG A 379 -6.31 2.13 -28.84
C ARG A 379 -6.51 2.44 -27.34
N ASP A 380 -5.69 3.31 -26.78
CA ASP A 380 -5.67 3.62 -25.36
C ASP A 380 -6.61 4.77 -24.97
N LEU A 381 -7.16 5.52 -25.95
CA LEU A 381 -7.99 6.71 -25.70
C LEU A 381 -9.21 6.43 -24.81
N ARG A 382 -9.84 5.26 -24.98
CA ARG A 382 -10.97 4.86 -24.14
C ARG A 382 -10.54 4.68 -22.70
N GLN A 383 -9.41 3.98 -22.48
CA GLN A 383 -8.85 3.73 -21.16
C GLN A 383 -8.40 5.01 -20.47
N LEU A 384 -7.79 5.96 -21.22
CA LEU A 384 -7.44 7.26 -20.71
C LEU A 384 -8.65 8.02 -20.16
N LYS A 385 -9.75 8.04 -20.93
CA LYS A 385 -11.02 8.67 -20.50
C LYS A 385 -11.63 7.99 -19.28
N GLU A 386 -11.57 6.67 -19.19
CA GLU A 386 -12.03 5.93 -18.01
C GLU A 386 -11.25 6.34 -16.75
N ILE A 387 -9.94 6.53 -16.87
CA ILE A 387 -9.08 7.02 -15.77
C ILE A 387 -9.48 8.44 -15.35
N GLU A 388 -9.63 9.36 -16.32
CA GLU A 388 -10.03 10.74 -16.05
C GLU A 388 -11.38 10.85 -15.33
N ILE A 389 -12.38 10.08 -15.82
CA ILE A 389 -13.71 10.05 -15.21
C ILE A 389 -13.65 9.47 -13.79
N TYR A 390 -12.94 8.35 -13.62
CA TYR A 390 -12.88 7.66 -12.33
C TYR A 390 -12.25 8.50 -11.22
N TYR A 391 -11.18 9.23 -11.53
CA TYR A 391 -10.45 10.09 -10.58
C TYR A 391 -10.88 11.55 -10.61
N ASN A 392 -11.91 11.90 -11.40
CA ASN A 392 -12.35 13.28 -11.60
C ASN A 392 -11.16 14.24 -11.86
N THR A 393 -10.29 13.85 -12.78
CA THR A 393 -9.03 14.56 -13.10
C THR A 393 -8.90 14.76 -14.61
N THR A 394 -8.03 15.67 -15.00
CA THR A 394 -7.65 15.88 -16.40
C THR A 394 -6.19 15.50 -16.58
N ILE A 395 -5.91 14.64 -17.54
CA ILE A 395 -4.55 14.26 -17.94
C ILE A 395 -4.19 15.10 -19.17
N CYS A 396 -3.47 16.20 -18.96
CA CYS A 396 -3.17 17.16 -20.03
C CYS A 396 -2.18 16.57 -21.05
N GLU A 397 -2.25 17.06 -22.30
CA GLU A 397 -1.17 16.79 -23.24
C GLU A 397 0.14 17.44 -22.76
N LEU A 398 1.26 16.73 -22.93
CA LEU A 398 2.55 17.26 -22.48
C LEU A 398 2.87 18.55 -23.25
N PRO A 399 3.05 19.69 -22.57
CA PRO A 399 3.32 20.94 -23.25
C PRO A 399 4.62 20.89 -24.07
N SER A 400 4.62 21.46 -25.24
CA SER A 400 5.82 21.59 -26.11
C SER A 400 6.98 22.33 -25.44
N SER A 401 6.70 23.13 -24.40
CA SER A 401 7.73 23.76 -23.55
C SER A 401 8.53 22.76 -22.69
N PHE A 402 8.08 21.52 -22.53
CA PHE A 402 8.86 20.43 -21.94
C PHE A 402 9.82 19.77 -22.95
N ILE A 403 9.69 20.11 -24.23
CA ILE A 403 10.43 19.49 -25.35
C ILE A 403 11.55 20.44 -25.87
N HIS A 404 12.12 21.30 -25.00
CA HIS A 404 13.23 22.20 -25.38
C HIS A 404 14.49 21.94 -24.58
#